data_2da6cdf1a90f5cc8daa96ead01898c79
#
_entry.id   2da6cdf1a90f5cc8daa96ead01898c79
#
_cell.length_a   1.000
_cell.length_b   1.000
_cell.length_c   1.000
_cell.angle_alpha   90.00
_cell.angle_beta   90.00
_cell.angle_gamma   90.00
#
_symmetry.space_group_name_H-M   'P 1'
#
loop_
_entity.id
_entity.type
_entity.pdbx_description
1 polymer ?
#
loop_
_entity_poly.entity_id
_entity_poly.type
_entity_poly.pdbx_seq_one_letter_code
_entity_poly.pdbx_strand_id
1 'polypeptide(L)'
;MARSEQDCFLPDRGCMKERWIRRLGSPGGGFRYVDADGSPIRVLRVLTRVDRLRVPPAWTDVHIAPDSRRSVQAWGYDARGRKQYRYNQKAVERRELRKYHRVRQLAKSLPRIRQMLRTESRRRELTRDTVCAIALRLISESLFRPGSERYAKENGSFGITTLRKKHVEVAAHMAVFSYPGKSSKHQRQRIVNPELVKLVARVYQTPGTRLFRYRVQGRWCDLDARALMAY
;
A
#
# COMPACT_ATOMS: atom_id res chain seq x y z
N MET A 1 18.91 -8.55 10.55
CA MET A 1 18.49 -7.15 10.26
C MET A 1 17.74 -7.14 8.93
N ALA A 2 16.43 -7.14 8.98
CA ALA A 2 15.59 -7.27 7.79
C ALA A 2 15.36 -5.88 7.17
N ARG A 3 15.78 -5.72 5.92
CA ARG A 3 15.47 -4.52 5.11
C ARG A 3 13.96 -4.44 4.89
N SER A 4 13.36 -3.30 5.22
CA SER A 4 11.93 -3.06 5.05
C SER A 4 11.57 -2.94 3.57
N GLU A 5 10.55 -3.68 3.13
CA GLU A 5 9.99 -3.67 1.75
C GLU A 5 9.36 -2.32 1.31
N GLN A 6 9.61 -1.23 2.03
CA GLN A 6 9.24 0.11 1.58
C GLN A 6 10.17 0.68 0.50
N ASP A 7 11.28 -0.01 0.18
CA ASP A 7 12.24 0.39 -0.85
C ASP A 7 11.83 0.00 -2.28
N CYS A 8 10.70 -0.69 -2.48
CA CYS A 8 10.26 -1.16 -3.82
C CYS A 8 9.70 -0.08 -4.76
N PHE A 9 9.77 1.21 -4.42
CA PHE A 9 9.28 2.30 -5.27
C PHE A 9 10.36 3.30 -5.71
N LEU A 10 11.62 2.90 -5.67
CA LEU A 10 12.69 3.71 -6.24
C LEU A 10 12.94 3.28 -7.69
N PRO A 11 12.69 4.13 -8.70
CA PRO A 11 13.28 3.94 -10.00
C PRO A 11 14.71 4.45 -9.92
N ASP A 12 15.66 3.61 -9.66
CA ASP A 12 16.95 3.68 -10.28
C ASP A 12 17.88 2.52 -9.85
N ARG A 13 18.07 1.57 -10.76
CA ARG A 13 19.14 0.60 -10.67
C ARG A 13 20.34 1.16 -11.44
N GLY A 14 21.03 2.09 -10.81
CA GLY A 14 22.33 2.55 -11.24
C GLY A 14 23.23 2.62 -10.01
N CYS A 15 24.12 1.65 -9.86
CA CYS A 15 25.15 1.61 -8.83
C CYS A 15 26.21 2.70 -9.10
N MET A 16 25.86 3.97 -8.84
CA MET A 16 26.82 4.97 -8.45
C MET A 16 26.60 5.24 -6.98
N LYS A 17 27.66 5.16 -6.15
CA LYS A 17 27.62 5.61 -4.75
C LYS A 17 27.02 7.00 -4.74
N GLU A 18 25.74 7.09 -4.35
CA GLU A 18 25.01 8.35 -4.40
C GLU A 18 25.71 9.34 -3.45
N ARG A 19 26.27 10.40 -4.01
CA ARG A 19 26.91 11.47 -3.24
C ARG A 19 25.84 12.36 -2.63
N TRP A 20 25.37 12.01 -1.42
CA TRP A 20 24.42 12.81 -0.66
C TRP A 20 25.14 13.85 0.19
N ILE A 21 24.58 15.06 0.26
CA ILE A 21 24.93 16.06 1.26
C ILE A 21 24.40 15.56 2.60
N ARG A 22 25.21 15.59 3.64
CA ARG A 22 24.81 15.18 4.99
C ARG A 22 24.65 16.39 5.90
N ARG A 23 23.61 16.38 6.74
CA ARG A 23 23.40 17.37 7.79
C ARG A 23 24.05 16.88 9.08
N LEU A 24 24.92 17.68 9.65
CA LEU A 24 25.59 17.45 10.94
C LEU A 24 25.16 18.51 11.95
N GLY A 25 25.22 18.18 13.25
CA GLY A 25 24.83 19.09 14.34
C GLY A 25 23.49 18.72 14.97
N SER A 26 22.97 19.61 15.80
CA SER A 26 21.75 19.41 16.59
C SER A 26 20.88 20.67 16.58
N PRO A 27 19.60 20.56 16.96
CA PRO A 27 18.69 21.72 17.00
C PRO A 27 19.17 22.89 17.86
N GLY A 28 19.86 22.62 18.98
CA GLY A 28 20.38 23.65 19.90
C GLY A 28 21.74 24.22 19.52
N GLY A 29 22.57 23.46 18.80
CA GLY A 29 23.93 23.85 18.39
C GLY A 29 24.03 24.30 16.92
N GLY A 30 22.91 24.35 16.21
CA GLY A 30 22.89 24.65 14.78
C GLY A 30 23.27 23.48 13.89
N PHE A 31 23.01 23.64 12.58
CA PHE A 31 23.27 22.63 11.57
C PHE A 31 24.36 23.11 10.60
N ARG A 32 25.24 22.18 10.24
CA ARG A 32 26.20 22.33 9.15
C ARG A 32 26.00 21.23 8.12
N TYR A 33 26.42 21.51 6.91
CA TYR A 33 26.22 20.60 5.79
C TYR A 33 27.59 20.23 5.19
N VAL A 34 27.79 18.95 4.94
CA VAL A 34 29.01 18.43 4.33
C VAL A 34 28.63 17.61 3.09
N ASP A 35 29.54 17.57 2.12
CA ASP A 35 29.40 16.72 0.95
C ASP A 35 29.68 15.24 1.27
N ALA A 36 29.68 14.40 0.25
CA ALA A 36 29.95 12.98 0.40
C ALA A 36 31.35 12.67 0.92
N ASP A 37 32.31 13.55 0.66
CA ASP A 37 33.72 13.40 1.04
C ASP A 37 33.99 14.02 2.44
N GLY A 38 32.98 14.63 3.07
CA GLY A 38 33.05 15.25 4.40
C GLY A 38 33.45 16.72 4.37
N SER A 39 33.66 17.30 3.20
CA SER A 39 34.04 18.72 3.05
C SER A 39 32.84 19.64 3.33
N PRO A 40 33.01 20.74 4.06
CA PRO A 40 31.93 21.66 4.41
C PRO A 40 31.38 22.38 3.17
N ILE A 41 30.07 22.43 3.03
CA ILE A 41 29.39 23.17 1.97
C ILE A 41 29.26 24.62 2.37
N ARG A 42 29.95 25.51 1.61
CA ARG A 42 29.93 26.97 1.80
C ARG A 42 29.19 27.70 0.67
N VAL A 43 28.79 27.01 -0.37
CA VAL A 43 28.12 27.60 -1.53
C VAL A 43 26.73 28.10 -1.15
N LEU A 44 26.53 29.41 -1.09
CA LEU A 44 25.32 30.09 -0.62
C LEU A 44 24.07 29.57 -1.38
N ARG A 45 24.15 29.38 -2.70
CA ARG A 45 23.04 28.84 -3.51
C ARG A 45 22.60 27.45 -3.03
N VAL A 46 23.52 26.60 -2.61
CA VAL A 46 23.21 25.26 -2.10
C VAL A 46 22.56 25.37 -0.74
N LEU A 47 23.10 26.18 0.16
CA LEU A 47 22.55 26.41 1.51
C LEU A 47 21.14 26.99 1.45
N THR A 48 20.91 28.02 0.64
CA THR A 48 19.57 28.59 0.43
C THR A 48 18.57 27.56 -0.09
N ARG A 49 19.00 26.66 -0.99
CA ARG A 49 18.14 25.56 -1.46
C ARG A 49 17.82 24.59 -0.33
N VAL A 50 18.81 24.21 0.47
CA VAL A 50 18.65 23.30 1.60
C VAL A 50 17.66 23.88 2.62
N ASP A 51 17.76 25.15 2.95
CA ASP A 51 16.85 25.82 3.88
C ASP A 51 15.38 25.80 3.36
N ARG A 52 15.21 26.00 2.05
CA ARG A 52 13.88 25.93 1.41
C ARG A 52 13.24 24.53 1.48
N LEU A 53 14.02 23.47 1.64
CA LEU A 53 13.48 22.13 1.83
C LEU A 53 12.78 21.97 3.19
N ARG A 54 13.02 22.88 4.14
CA ARG A 54 12.41 22.88 5.49
C ARG A 54 12.47 21.49 6.13
N VAL A 55 13.66 20.89 6.13
CA VAL A 55 13.86 19.58 6.77
C VAL A 55 13.69 19.77 8.28
N PRO A 56 12.76 19.01 8.93
CA PRO A 56 12.52 19.18 10.36
C PRO A 56 13.78 19.03 11.19
N PRO A 57 13.99 19.90 12.19
CA PRO A 57 15.17 19.82 13.09
C PRO A 57 15.27 18.47 13.81
N ALA A 58 14.13 17.90 14.20
CA ALA A 58 14.04 16.62 14.91
C ALA A 58 14.41 15.38 14.07
N TRP A 59 14.64 15.54 12.75
CA TRP A 59 15.11 14.39 11.96
C TRP A 59 16.58 14.11 12.23
N THR A 60 16.94 12.84 12.26
CA THR A 60 18.32 12.35 12.40
C THR A 60 18.79 11.71 11.09
N ASP A 61 20.10 11.57 10.93
CA ASP A 61 20.76 10.98 9.74
C ASP A 61 20.18 11.53 8.42
N VAL A 62 20.21 12.86 8.29
CA VAL A 62 19.60 13.56 7.16
C VAL A 62 20.55 13.60 5.97
N HIS A 63 20.03 13.13 4.85
CA HIS A 63 20.69 13.11 3.55
C HIS A 63 19.92 14.01 2.56
N ILE A 64 20.63 14.87 1.85
CA ILE A 64 20.06 15.87 0.94
C ILE A 64 20.66 15.66 -0.45
N ALA A 65 19.80 15.64 -1.47
CA ALA A 65 20.22 15.45 -2.85
C ALA A 65 21.11 16.62 -3.33
N PRO A 66 22.24 16.38 -3.97
CA PRO A 66 23.06 17.45 -4.56
C PRO A 66 22.33 18.11 -5.74
N ASP A 67 21.58 17.36 -6.54
CA ASP A 67 20.81 17.86 -7.69
C ASP A 67 19.36 18.22 -7.29
N SER A 68 18.96 19.45 -7.59
CA SER A 68 17.61 19.97 -7.36
C SER A 68 16.55 19.31 -8.26
N ARG A 69 16.91 18.58 -9.31
CA ARG A 69 16.01 17.91 -10.21
C ARG A 69 15.60 16.51 -9.75
N ARG A 70 16.30 15.93 -8.77
CA ARG A 70 15.93 14.62 -8.22
C ARG A 70 14.53 14.64 -7.62
N SER A 71 13.81 13.54 -7.76
CA SER A 71 12.45 13.39 -7.20
C SER A 71 12.45 13.39 -5.67
N VAL A 72 13.43 12.73 -5.03
CA VAL A 72 13.69 12.81 -3.60
C VAL A 72 14.75 13.87 -3.36
N GLN A 73 14.39 14.93 -2.64
CA GLN A 73 15.29 16.04 -2.33
C GLN A 73 16.01 15.87 -0.98
N ALA A 74 15.36 15.25 0.00
CA ALA A 74 15.99 14.88 1.25
C ALA A 74 15.27 13.65 1.85
N TRP A 75 16.01 12.91 2.68
CA TRP A 75 15.45 11.88 3.53
C TRP A 75 16.20 11.85 4.88
N GLY A 76 15.58 11.29 5.89
CA GLY A 76 16.14 11.12 7.23
C GLY A 76 15.17 10.34 8.10
N TYR A 77 15.45 10.22 9.38
CA TYR A 77 14.62 9.49 10.33
C TYR A 77 13.92 10.45 11.30
N ASP A 78 12.64 10.24 11.56
CA ASP A 78 11.90 10.99 12.57
C ASP A 78 12.22 10.49 14.00
N ALA A 79 11.66 11.15 15.02
CA ALA A 79 11.85 10.80 16.43
C ALA A 79 11.37 9.37 16.79
N ARG A 80 10.58 8.71 15.91
CA ARG A 80 10.14 7.34 16.07
C ARG A 80 10.97 6.34 15.26
N GLY A 81 12.13 6.76 14.71
CA GLY A 81 12.98 5.94 13.86
C GLY A 81 12.40 5.60 12.49
N ARG A 82 11.35 6.26 12.04
CA ARG A 82 10.73 6.01 10.74
C ARG A 82 11.40 6.88 9.67
N LYS A 83 11.76 6.26 8.53
CA LYS A 83 12.35 6.97 7.39
C LYS A 83 11.33 7.91 6.77
N GLN A 84 11.69 9.18 6.64
CA GLN A 84 10.87 10.26 6.10
C GLN A 84 11.54 10.87 4.88
N TYR A 85 10.75 11.47 3.98
CA TYR A 85 11.23 12.00 2.71
C TYR A 85 10.72 13.42 2.46
N ARG A 86 11.56 14.24 1.80
CA ARG A 86 11.17 15.49 1.15
C ARG A 86 11.28 15.32 -0.35
N TYR A 87 10.18 15.52 -1.05
CA TYR A 87 10.11 15.36 -2.49
C TYR A 87 10.22 16.71 -3.21
N ASN A 88 10.71 16.68 -4.42
CA ASN A 88 10.61 17.82 -5.34
C ASN A 88 9.14 18.10 -5.67
N GLN A 89 8.70 19.34 -5.50
CA GLN A 89 7.30 19.72 -5.71
C GLN A 89 6.82 19.42 -7.14
N LYS A 90 7.63 19.72 -8.15
CA LYS A 90 7.31 19.39 -9.56
C LYS A 90 7.17 17.88 -9.78
N ALA A 91 7.93 17.07 -9.05
CA ALA A 91 7.79 15.61 -9.13
C ALA A 91 6.50 15.12 -8.47
N VAL A 92 6.08 15.74 -7.36
CA VAL A 92 4.80 15.48 -6.70
C VAL A 92 3.64 15.82 -7.64
N GLU A 93 3.61 17.03 -8.18
CA GLU A 93 2.59 17.51 -9.11
C GLU A 93 2.44 16.58 -10.34
N ARG A 94 3.57 16.17 -10.95
CA ARG A 94 3.57 15.20 -12.06
C ARG A 94 2.98 13.85 -11.65
N ARG A 95 3.25 13.38 -10.42
CA ARG A 95 2.67 12.13 -9.90
C ARG A 95 1.17 12.25 -9.71
N GLU A 96 0.70 13.36 -9.16
CA GLU A 96 -0.72 13.62 -8.95
C GLU A 96 -1.48 13.70 -10.28
N LEU A 97 -0.94 14.40 -11.27
CA LEU A 97 -1.50 14.42 -12.62
C LEU A 97 -1.58 13.02 -13.23
N ARG A 98 -0.50 12.23 -13.14
CA ARG A 98 -0.52 10.84 -13.63
C ARG A 98 -1.55 9.98 -12.90
N LYS A 99 -1.67 10.15 -11.57
CA LYS A 99 -2.69 9.47 -10.76
C LYS A 99 -4.08 9.87 -11.22
N TYR A 100 -4.33 11.15 -11.42
CA TYR A 100 -5.60 11.66 -11.91
C TYR A 100 -5.97 11.06 -13.29
N HIS A 101 -5.03 11.04 -14.23
CA HIS A 101 -5.25 10.43 -15.54
C HIS A 101 -5.58 8.93 -15.44
N ARG A 102 -4.85 8.18 -14.60
CA ARG A 102 -5.13 6.76 -14.36
C ARG A 102 -6.51 6.53 -13.75
N VAL A 103 -6.90 7.36 -12.78
CA VAL A 103 -8.24 7.29 -12.17
C VAL A 103 -9.33 7.58 -13.22
N ARG A 104 -9.14 8.58 -14.08
CA ARG A 104 -10.08 8.85 -15.19
C ARG A 104 -10.19 7.68 -16.17
N GLN A 105 -9.08 7.08 -16.56
CA GLN A 105 -9.07 5.90 -17.44
C GLN A 105 -9.78 4.72 -16.78
N LEU A 106 -9.48 4.46 -15.50
CA LEU A 106 -10.15 3.40 -14.73
C LEU A 106 -11.65 3.67 -14.67
N ALA A 107 -12.08 4.90 -14.39
CA ALA A 107 -13.49 5.26 -14.29
C ALA A 107 -14.25 4.94 -15.59
N LYS A 108 -13.65 5.18 -16.77
CA LYS A 108 -14.23 4.83 -18.06
C LYS A 108 -14.38 3.30 -18.24
N SER A 109 -13.45 2.53 -17.73
CA SER A 109 -13.43 1.06 -17.85
C SER A 109 -14.28 0.36 -16.77
N LEU A 110 -14.61 1.07 -15.69
CA LEU A 110 -15.28 0.50 -14.51
C LEU A 110 -16.62 -0.21 -14.83
N PRO A 111 -17.50 0.31 -15.70
CA PRO A 111 -18.75 -0.38 -16.04
C PRO A 111 -18.48 -1.76 -16.65
N ARG A 112 -17.55 -1.85 -17.60
CA ARG A 112 -17.15 -3.11 -18.23
C ARG A 112 -16.53 -4.07 -17.23
N ILE A 113 -15.62 -3.59 -16.39
CA ILE A 113 -14.98 -4.39 -15.34
C ILE A 113 -16.05 -4.94 -14.38
N ARG A 114 -16.97 -4.12 -13.91
CA ARG A 114 -18.07 -4.56 -13.04
C ARG A 114 -18.96 -5.62 -13.67
N GLN A 115 -19.26 -5.49 -14.95
CA GLN A 115 -20.04 -6.49 -15.68
C GLN A 115 -19.28 -7.83 -15.77
N MET A 116 -18.00 -7.81 -16.12
CA MET A 116 -17.15 -9.00 -16.14
C MET A 116 -17.10 -9.69 -14.77
N LEU A 117 -16.85 -8.91 -13.69
CA LEU A 117 -16.80 -9.43 -12.33
C LEU A 117 -18.15 -10.04 -11.90
N ARG A 118 -19.28 -9.42 -12.27
CA ARG A 118 -20.61 -9.99 -12.00
C ARG A 118 -20.81 -11.32 -12.70
N THR A 119 -20.45 -11.42 -13.98
CA THR A 119 -20.56 -12.66 -14.75
C THR A 119 -19.67 -13.75 -14.16
N GLU A 120 -18.39 -13.46 -13.92
CA GLU A 120 -17.44 -14.44 -13.39
C GLU A 120 -17.79 -14.90 -11.98
N SER A 121 -18.18 -13.98 -11.09
CA SER A 121 -18.55 -14.31 -9.71
C SER A 121 -19.79 -15.23 -9.59
N ARG A 122 -20.64 -15.30 -10.61
CA ARG A 122 -21.83 -16.16 -10.64
C ARG A 122 -21.56 -17.61 -11.05
N ARG A 123 -20.37 -17.89 -11.61
CA ARG A 123 -20.01 -19.25 -12.01
C ARG A 123 -20.12 -20.22 -10.83
N ARG A 124 -20.61 -21.45 -11.12
CA ARG A 124 -20.89 -22.46 -10.10
C ARG A 124 -19.61 -22.92 -9.37
N GLU A 125 -18.53 -23.10 -10.12
CA GLU A 125 -17.26 -23.56 -9.58
C GLU A 125 -16.49 -22.42 -8.91
N LEU A 126 -15.91 -22.72 -7.75
CA LEU A 126 -15.02 -21.80 -7.04
C LEU A 126 -13.58 -21.94 -7.57
N THR A 127 -13.39 -21.63 -8.85
CA THR A 127 -12.05 -21.51 -9.44
C THR A 127 -11.32 -20.29 -8.87
N ARG A 128 -10.02 -20.18 -9.16
CA ARG A 128 -9.25 -18.99 -8.78
C ARG A 128 -9.90 -17.70 -9.29
N ASP A 129 -10.30 -17.68 -10.54
CA ASP A 129 -10.86 -16.50 -11.19
C ASP A 129 -12.24 -16.14 -10.62
N THR A 130 -13.07 -17.12 -10.34
CA THR A 130 -14.38 -16.92 -9.68
C THR A 130 -14.19 -16.29 -8.28
N VAL A 131 -13.25 -16.81 -7.48
CA VAL A 131 -13.02 -16.30 -6.13
C VAL A 131 -12.36 -14.92 -6.17
N CYS A 132 -11.44 -14.65 -7.13
CA CYS A 132 -10.90 -13.32 -7.39
C CYS A 132 -12.02 -12.33 -7.75
N ALA A 133 -12.94 -12.71 -8.64
CA ALA A 133 -14.07 -11.87 -9.02
C ALA A 133 -14.97 -11.54 -7.82
N ILE A 134 -15.27 -12.51 -6.95
CA ILE A 134 -16.02 -12.28 -5.71
C ILE A 134 -15.29 -11.29 -4.80
N ALA A 135 -13.97 -11.49 -4.57
CA ALA A 135 -13.16 -10.61 -3.75
C ALA A 135 -13.10 -9.18 -4.31
N LEU A 136 -12.91 -9.02 -5.62
CA LEU A 136 -12.88 -7.72 -6.29
C LEU A 136 -14.24 -7.01 -6.27
N ARG A 137 -15.35 -7.75 -6.35
CA ARG A 137 -16.67 -7.16 -6.16
C ARG A 137 -16.82 -6.58 -4.75
N LEU A 138 -16.41 -7.30 -3.71
CA LEU A 138 -16.43 -6.80 -2.33
C LEU A 138 -15.52 -5.57 -2.16
N ILE A 139 -14.34 -5.57 -2.79
CA ILE A 139 -13.45 -4.39 -2.76
C ILE A 139 -14.14 -3.18 -3.44
N SER A 140 -14.73 -3.38 -4.62
CA SER A 140 -15.28 -2.27 -5.41
C SER A 140 -16.63 -1.77 -4.93
N GLU A 141 -17.46 -2.66 -4.36
CA GLU A 141 -18.85 -2.35 -3.95
C GLU A 141 -18.95 -2.07 -2.44
N SER A 142 -18.00 -2.55 -1.63
CA SER A 142 -18.05 -2.44 -0.16
C SER A 142 -16.74 -1.92 0.45
N LEU A 143 -15.83 -1.40 -0.35
CA LEU A 143 -14.61 -0.68 0.07
C LEU A 143 -13.64 -1.48 0.95
N PHE A 144 -13.60 -2.79 0.79
CA PHE A 144 -12.60 -3.62 1.46
C PHE A 144 -11.20 -3.32 0.95
N ARG A 145 -10.21 -3.52 1.81
CA ARG A 145 -8.79 -3.49 1.42
C ARG A 145 -8.32 -4.88 1.02
N PRO A 146 -7.38 -5.00 0.06
CA PRO A 146 -6.88 -6.31 -0.39
C PRO A 146 -6.34 -7.18 0.75
N GLY A 147 -5.52 -6.63 1.64
CA GLY A 147 -4.84 -7.39 2.70
C GLY A 147 -3.42 -7.79 2.33
N SER A 148 -2.65 -8.23 3.31
CA SER A 148 -1.28 -8.73 3.16
C SER A 148 -1.00 -9.74 4.28
N GLU A 149 -0.43 -10.90 3.94
CA GLU A 149 -0.04 -11.93 4.91
C GLU A 149 0.96 -11.41 5.93
N ARG A 150 1.90 -10.57 5.49
CA ARG A 150 2.86 -9.95 6.38
C ARG A 150 2.17 -9.11 7.47
N TYR A 151 1.27 -8.21 7.06
CA TYR A 151 0.55 -7.38 8.04
C TYR A 151 -0.41 -8.18 8.92
N ALA A 152 -0.97 -9.27 8.41
CA ALA A 152 -1.80 -10.16 9.21
C ALA A 152 -0.99 -10.89 10.30
N LYS A 153 0.26 -11.28 9.99
CA LYS A 153 1.16 -11.95 10.95
C LYS A 153 1.80 -10.96 11.93
N GLU A 154 2.36 -9.85 11.44
CA GLU A 154 3.13 -8.90 12.25
C GLU A 154 2.24 -7.97 13.10
N ASN A 155 1.11 -7.53 12.56
CA ASN A 155 0.28 -6.48 13.15
C ASN A 155 -1.17 -6.92 13.44
N GLY A 156 -1.52 -8.18 13.21
CA GLY A 156 -2.90 -8.64 13.37
C GLY A 156 -3.92 -7.89 12.50
N SER A 157 -3.47 -7.26 11.40
CA SER A 157 -4.33 -6.44 10.54
C SER A 157 -4.76 -7.19 9.29
N PHE A 158 -6.07 -7.27 9.07
CA PHE A 158 -6.66 -8.10 8.02
C PHE A 158 -7.23 -7.27 6.86
N GLY A 159 -7.41 -7.92 5.73
CA GLY A 159 -8.10 -7.46 4.54
C GLY A 159 -8.59 -8.66 3.73
N ILE A 160 -9.22 -8.45 2.57
CA ILE A 160 -9.94 -9.48 1.81
C ILE A 160 -9.16 -10.81 1.72
N THR A 161 -7.92 -10.79 1.29
CA THR A 161 -7.12 -12.01 1.08
C THR A 161 -6.70 -12.70 2.39
N THR A 162 -6.81 -12.02 3.54
CA THR A 162 -6.39 -12.53 4.84
C THR A 162 -7.54 -12.73 5.81
N LEU A 163 -8.78 -12.36 5.43
CA LEU A 163 -9.97 -12.58 6.25
C LEU A 163 -10.16 -14.07 6.55
N ARG A 164 -10.58 -14.33 7.78
CA ARG A 164 -10.95 -15.66 8.28
C ARG A 164 -12.45 -15.74 8.49
N LYS A 165 -13.02 -16.93 8.50
CA LYS A 165 -14.45 -17.16 8.76
C LYS A 165 -14.93 -16.55 10.07
N LYS A 166 -14.09 -16.58 11.11
CA LYS A 166 -14.40 -15.96 12.42
C LYS A 166 -14.59 -14.43 12.35
N HIS A 167 -14.19 -13.80 11.25
CA HIS A 167 -14.37 -12.36 11.03
C HIS A 167 -15.68 -12.03 10.31
N VAL A 168 -16.52 -13.02 10.04
CA VAL A 168 -17.74 -12.84 9.24
C VAL A 168 -18.88 -13.61 9.90
N GLU A 169 -19.97 -12.91 10.07
CA GLU A 169 -21.28 -13.48 10.41
C GLU A 169 -22.18 -13.40 9.16
N VAL A 170 -22.69 -14.55 8.73
CA VAL A 170 -23.55 -14.65 7.54
C VAL A 170 -24.95 -15.02 7.98
N ALA A 171 -25.89 -14.11 7.72
CA ALA A 171 -27.33 -14.34 7.92
C ALA A 171 -28.05 -14.37 6.57
N ALA A 172 -29.35 -14.73 6.56
CA ALA A 172 -30.13 -14.88 5.34
C ALA A 172 -30.15 -13.63 4.44
N HIS A 173 -30.15 -12.44 5.05
CA HIS A 173 -30.30 -11.17 4.33
C HIS A 173 -29.12 -10.22 4.48
N MET A 174 -28.09 -10.60 5.23
CA MET A 174 -26.89 -9.77 5.42
C MET A 174 -25.67 -10.59 5.78
N ALA A 175 -24.49 -10.00 5.51
CA ALA A 175 -23.22 -10.47 6.03
C ALA A 175 -22.55 -9.31 6.79
N VAL A 176 -22.06 -9.58 7.99
CA VAL A 176 -21.36 -8.60 8.84
C VAL A 176 -19.92 -9.03 9.00
N PHE A 177 -19.02 -8.16 8.60
CA PHE A 177 -17.57 -8.34 8.75
C PHE A 177 -17.07 -7.52 9.92
N SER A 178 -16.33 -8.16 10.82
CA SER A 178 -15.81 -7.56 12.04
C SER A 178 -14.35 -8.02 12.24
N TYR A 179 -13.38 -7.11 12.06
CA TYR A 179 -11.97 -7.46 12.08
C TYR A 179 -11.06 -6.25 12.31
N PRO A 180 -9.84 -6.44 12.88
CA PRO A 180 -8.82 -5.40 12.94
C PRO A 180 -8.30 -5.08 11.54
N GLY A 181 -8.44 -3.82 11.11
CA GLY A 181 -7.95 -3.33 9.84
C GLY A 181 -6.64 -2.55 9.95
N LYS A 182 -6.34 -1.72 8.96
CA LYS A 182 -5.12 -0.90 8.92
C LYS A 182 -4.98 -0.03 10.18
N SER A 183 -3.77 0.00 10.74
CA SER A 183 -3.42 0.72 11.98
C SER A 183 -4.22 0.21 13.19
N SER A 184 -4.51 -1.08 13.22
CA SER A 184 -5.26 -1.77 14.28
C SER A 184 -6.66 -1.21 14.54
N LYS A 185 -7.18 -0.37 13.62
CA LYS A 185 -8.54 0.16 13.73
C LYS A 185 -9.54 -0.94 13.44
N HIS A 186 -10.47 -1.15 14.36
CA HIS A 186 -11.54 -2.12 14.19
C HIS A 186 -12.45 -1.72 13.03
N GLN A 187 -12.65 -2.63 12.09
CA GLN A 187 -13.52 -2.45 10.94
C GLN A 187 -14.80 -3.27 11.17
N ARG A 188 -15.93 -2.63 10.99
CA ARG A 188 -17.24 -3.30 10.95
C ARG A 188 -17.94 -2.90 9.67
N GLN A 189 -18.16 -3.86 8.76
CA GLN A 189 -18.78 -3.63 7.47
C GLN A 189 -20.01 -4.53 7.32
N ARG A 190 -21.12 -3.93 6.97
CA ARG A 190 -22.39 -4.61 6.76
C ARG A 190 -22.72 -4.66 5.27
N ILE A 191 -22.97 -5.85 4.75
CA ILE A 191 -23.39 -6.07 3.38
C ILE A 191 -24.84 -6.54 3.41
N VAL A 192 -25.71 -5.81 2.71
CA VAL A 192 -27.15 -6.10 2.59
C VAL A 192 -27.56 -6.40 1.14
N ASN A 193 -26.66 -6.24 0.17
CA ASN A 193 -26.93 -6.60 -1.21
C ASN A 193 -27.14 -8.11 -1.31
N PRO A 194 -28.33 -8.61 -1.72
CA PRO A 194 -28.65 -10.04 -1.69
C PRO A 194 -27.69 -10.89 -2.52
N GLU A 195 -27.23 -10.35 -3.65
CA GLU A 195 -26.27 -11.06 -4.52
C GLU A 195 -24.91 -11.22 -3.83
N LEU A 196 -24.40 -10.14 -3.23
CA LEU A 196 -23.13 -10.22 -2.49
C LEU A 196 -23.23 -11.11 -1.25
N VAL A 197 -24.35 -11.09 -0.54
CA VAL A 197 -24.60 -11.97 0.61
C VAL A 197 -24.55 -13.44 0.18
N LYS A 198 -25.20 -13.80 -0.94
CA LYS A 198 -25.14 -15.16 -1.51
C LYS A 198 -23.70 -15.57 -1.88
N LEU A 199 -22.92 -14.66 -2.46
CA LEU A 199 -21.52 -14.91 -2.82
C LEU A 199 -20.64 -15.11 -1.57
N VAL A 200 -20.85 -14.31 -0.54
CA VAL A 200 -20.15 -14.46 0.76
C VAL A 200 -20.54 -15.78 1.42
N ALA A 201 -21.80 -16.12 1.47
CA ALA A 201 -22.28 -17.40 2.00
C ALA A 201 -21.62 -18.59 1.28
N ARG A 202 -21.49 -18.53 -0.04
CA ARG A 202 -20.87 -19.58 -0.84
C ARG A 202 -19.39 -19.77 -0.53
N VAL A 203 -18.59 -18.71 -0.42
CA VAL A 203 -17.18 -18.84 -0.03
C VAL A 203 -17.02 -19.19 1.45
N TYR A 204 -17.96 -18.81 2.31
CA TYR A 204 -17.96 -19.18 3.71
C TYR A 204 -18.10 -20.70 3.93
N GLN A 205 -18.83 -21.41 3.04
CA GLN A 205 -19.01 -22.86 3.11
C GLN A 205 -17.77 -23.68 2.70
N THR A 206 -16.74 -23.06 2.12
CA THR A 206 -15.51 -23.77 1.75
C THR A 206 -14.80 -24.37 2.98
N PRO A 207 -14.08 -25.50 2.90
CA PRO A 207 -13.37 -26.04 4.06
C PRO A 207 -12.24 -25.11 4.51
N GLY A 208 -11.80 -25.24 5.80
CA GLY A 208 -10.69 -24.49 6.39
C GLY A 208 -11.09 -23.18 7.05
N THR A 209 -10.11 -22.43 7.55
CA THR A 209 -10.30 -21.23 8.37
C THR A 209 -10.34 -19.91 7.59
N ARG A 210 -9.72 -19.88 6.41
CA ARG A 210 -9.73 -18.71 5.52
C ARG A 210 -11.09 -18.58 4.86
N LEU A 211 -11.51 -17.32 4.64
CA LEU A 211 -12.79 -17.04 4.00
C LEU A 211 -12.73 -17.26 2.47
N PHE A 212 -11.69 -16.74 1.82
CA PHE A 212 -11.54 -16.82 0.38
C PHE A 212 -10.60 -17.97 0.00
N ARG A 213 -11.20 -19.05 -0.50
CA ARG A 213 -10.49 -20.24 -0.94
C ARG A 213 -11.04 -20.69 -2.29
N TYR A 214 -10.18 -21.19 -3.13
CA TYR A 214 -10.52 -21.70 -4.46
C TYR A 214 -10.01 -23.12 -4.67
N ARG A 215 -10.55 -23.83 -5.65
CA ARG A 215 -10.19 -25.22 -5.94
C ARG A 215 -9.32 -25.29 -7.19
N VAL A 216 -8.20 -26.01 -7.09
CA VAL A 216 -7.31 -26.35 -8.23
C VAL A 216 -6.99 -27.83 -8.16
N GLN A 217 -7.26 -28.55 -9.23
CA GLN A 217 -7.00 -29.99 -9.33
C GLN A 217 -7.49 -30.77 -8.09
N GLY A 218 -8.70 -30.48 -7.64
CA GLY A 218 -9.29 -31.14 -6.47
C GLY A 218 -8.83 -30.62 -5.10
N ARG A 219 -7.78 -29.81 -5.01
CA ARG A 219 -7.24 -29.25 -3.76
C ARG A 219 -7.72 -27.85 -3.48
N TRP A 220 -7.92 -27.51 -2.20
CA TRP A 220 -8.29 -26.19 -1.77
C TRP A 220 -7.04 -25.33 -1.48
N CYS A 221 -6.98 -24.16 -2.13
CA CYS A 221 -5.92 -23.15 -1.97
C CYS A 221 -6.50 -21.87 -1.38
N ASP A 222 -5.74 -21.19 -0.54
CA ASP A 222 -6.12 -19.89 -0.02
C ASP A 222 -5.84 -18.80 -1.06
N LEU A 223 -6.76 -17.84 -1.18
CA LEU A 223 -6.54 -16.66 -2.03
C LEU A 223 -5.50 -15.76 -1.37
N ASP A 224 -4.40 -15.51 -2.06
CA ASP A 224 -3.37 -14.55 -1.64
C ASP A 224 -3.43 -13.24 -2.45
N ALA A 225 -2.65 -12.25 -1.99
CA ALA A 225 -2.60 -10.95 -2.64
C ALA A 225 -2.00 -11.02 -4.06
N ARG A 226 -1.10 -11.97 -4.33
CA ARG A 226 -0.47 -12.13 -5.65
C ARG A 226 -1.49 -12.65 -6.67
N ALA A 227 -2.25 -13.68 -6.28
CA ALA A 227 -3.30 -14.22 -7.14
C ALA A 227 -4.36 -13.16 -7.46
N LEU A 228 -4.75 -12.33 -6.46
CA LEU A 228 -5.70 -11.25 -6.65
C LEU A 228 -5.17 -10.11 -7.55
N MET A 229 -3.88 -9.81 -7.48
CA MET A 229 -3.26 -8.76 -8.30
C MET A 229 -2.94 -9.21 -9.73
N ALA A 230 -2.82 -10.52 -9.96
CA ALA A 230 -2.56 -11.11 -11.28
C ALA A 230 -3.84 -11.35 -12.10
N TYR A 231 -5.00 -11.23 -11.48
CA TYR A 231 -6.32 -11.32 -12.12
C TYR A 231 -6.71 -9.98 -12.76
#